data_d75e82d68b3c5da502817366352519d2
#
_entry.id   d75e82d68b3c5da502817366352519d2
#
_cell.length_a   1.000
_cell.length_b   1.000
_cell.length_c   1.000
_cell.angle_alpha   90.00
_cell.angle_beta   90.00
_cell.angle_gamma   90.00
#
_symmetry.space_group_name_H-M   'P 1'
#
loop_
_entity.id
_entity.type
_entity.pdbx_description
1 polymer ?
#
loop_
_entity_poly.entity_id
_entity_poly.type
_entity_poly.pdbx_seq_one_letter_code
_entity_poly.pdbx_strand_id
1 'polypeptide(L)'
;MKLPLRPLHLVALLAFGASCALPAFAQPQQIDQSNLYRYWILLNTSVTMDAPNSGLNLEKPGCAAVTYTIGSDGVPRQVEVVRLVPKSDLASVAKSAVSQFRYGPSLTNRAGNPVSTYYVVPFNAPTDPAARAAMLKPCALEGYGS
;
A
#
# COMPACT_ATOMS: atom_id res chain seq x y z
N MET A 1 39.10 43.05 63.02
CA MET A 1 38.89 41.65 62.56
C MET A 1 38.28 41.67 61.22
N LYS A 2 39.07 41.32 60.13
CA LYS A 2 38.62 41.28 58.75
C LYS A 2 38.44 39.82 58.37
N LEU A 3 37.18 39.43 58.08
CA LEU A 3 36.91 38.11 57.49
C LEU A 3 37.15 38.14 55.97
N PRO A 4 37.82 37.13 55.39
CA PRO A 4 37.96 37.03 53.96
C PRO A 4 36.74 36.36 53.32
N LEU A 5 36.16 37.01 52.29
CA LEU A 5 35.19 36.43 51.39
C LEU A 5 35.82 35.35 50.54
N ARG A 6 35.27 34.15 50.54
CA ARG A 6 35.62 33.08 49.61
C ARG A 6 34.79 33.22 48.31
N PRO A 7 35.39 33.14 47.13
CA PRO A 7 34.63 33.13 45.89
C PRO A 7 33.97 31.75 45.65
N LEU A 8 32.65 31.75 45.44
CA LEU A 8 31.90 30.60 45.01
C LEU A 8 32.16 30.31 43.54
N HIS A 9 32.82 29.22 43.25
CA HIS A 9 32.95 28.74 41.86
C HIS A 9 31.64 28.11 41.41
N LEU A 10 30.98 28.80 40.49
CA LEU A 10 29.78 28.29 39.78
C LEU A 10 30.25 27.33 38.68
N VAL A 11 30.11 26.02 38.91
CA VAL A 11 30.35 25.00 37.88
C VAL A 11 29.11 24.91 37.02
N ALA A 12 29.18 25.45 35.80
CA ALA A 12 28.12 25.29 34.80
C ALA A 12 28.26 23.91 34.16
N LEU A 13 27.37 22.99 34.50
CA LEU A 13 27.21 21.70 33.85
C LEU A 13 26.50 21.91 32.48
N LEU A 14 27.26 21.89 31.38
CA LEU A 14 26.75 21.81 30.01
C LEU A 14 26.27 20.38 29.78
N ALA A 15 24.95 20.16 29.88
CA ALA A 15 24.33 18.91 29.44
C ALA A 15 24.27 18.89 27.89
N PHE A 16 25.20 18.15 27.28
CA PHE A 16 25.11 17.80 25.85
C PHE A 16 23.98 16.81 25.63
N GLY A 17 22.81 17.32 25.24
CA GLY A 17 21.70 16.50 24.77
C GLY A 17 22.03 15.91 23.40
N ALA A 18 22.43 14.65 23.34
CA ALA A 18 22.54 13.91 22.10
C ALA A 18 21.14 13.68 21.52
N SER A 19 20.72 14.52 20.58
CA SER A 19 19.52 14.28 19.78
C SER A 19 19.78 13.11 18.85
N CYS A 20 19.28 11.91 19.21
CA CYS A 20 19.19 10.78 18.29
C CYS A 20 18.16 11.11 17.21
N ALA A 21 18.61 11.61 16.05
CA ALA A 21 17.79 11.72 14.87
C ALA A 21 17.50 10.29 14.36
N LEU A 22 16.28 9.80 14.58
CA LEU A 22 15.82 8.58 13.97
C LEU A 22 15.76 8.79 12.45
N PRO A 23 16.24 7.84 11.62
CA PRO A 23 16.11 7.94 10.18
C PRO A 23 14.62 7.95 9.83
N ALA A 24 14.16 9.04 9.22
CA ALA A 24 12.83 9.11 8.64
C ALA A 24 12.82 8.18 7.42
N PHE A 25 12.24 7.00 7.55
CA PHE A 25 11.95 6.16 6.39
C PHE A 25 10.91 6.89 5.53
N ALA A 26 11.32 7.34 4.36
CA ALA A 26 10.39 7.93 3.40
C ALA A 26 9.31 6.89 3.06
N GLN A 27 8.06 7.25 3.29
CA GLN A 27 6.93 6.38 2.92
C GLN A 27 6.89 6.26 1.39
N PRO A 28 6.59 5.05 0.85
CA PRO A 28 6.42 4.88 -0.57
C PRO A 28 5.35 5.83 -1.13
N GLN A 29 5.61 6.41 -2.29
CA GLN A 29 4.65 7.28 -2.97
C GLN A 29 3.37 6.49 -3.26
N GLN A 30 2.21 7.09 -2.97
CA GLN A 30 0.91 6.50 -3.28
C GLN A 30 0.50 6.87 -4.71
N ILE A 31 0.30 5.86 -5.55
CA ILE A 31 -0.04 6.02 -6.97
C ILE A 31 -1.34 5.29 -7.27
N ASP A 32 -2.27 5.98 -7.96
CA ASP A 32 -3.49 5.37 -8.46
C ASP A 32 -3.18 4.27 -9.49
N GLN A 33 -3.98 3.21 -9.52
CA GLN A 33 -3.75 2.10 -10.43
C GLN A 33 -3.76 2.52 -11.91
N SER A 34 -4.49 3.58 -12.28
CA SER A 34 -4.54 4.10 -13.65
C SER A 34 -3.23 4.76 -14.09
N ASN A 35 -2.40 5.21 -13.13
CA ASN A 35 -1.10 5.84 -13.37
C ASN A 35 0.08 4.93 -13.02
N LEU A 36 -0.18 3.73 -12.50
CA LEU A 36 0.85 2.80 -12.06
C LEU A 36 1.84 2.45 -13.17
N TYR A 37 1.37 2.36 -14.42
CA TYR A 37 2.19 2.04 -15.61
C TYR A 37 3.38 3.00 -15.81
N ARG A 38 3.30 4.21 -15.26
CA ARG A 38 4.40 5.18 -15.31
C ARG A 38 5.59 4.75 -14.44
N TYR A 39 5.35 3.94 -13.43
CA TYR A 39 6.37 3.50 -12.46
C TYR A 39 6.66 2.01 -12.59
N TRP A 40 5.62 1.19 -12.74
CA TRP A 40 5.71 -0.25 -12.74
C TRP A 40 4.81 -0.85 -13.81
N ILE A 41 5.36 -1.82 -14.54
CA ILE A 41 4.64 -2.56 -15.61
C ILE A 41 4.28 -3.93 -15.06
N LEU A 42 3.01 -4.30 -15.07
CA LEU A 42 2.56 -5.65 -14.72
C LEU A 42 3.05 -6.65 -15.77
N LEU A 43 3.82 -7.65 -15.35
CA LEU A 43 4.44 -8.64 -16.22
C LEU A 43 3.58 -9.88 -16.43
N ASN A 44 2.80 -10.29 -15.41
CA ASN A 44 1.91 -11.43 -15.52
C ASN A 44 0.45 -10.98 -15.62
N THR A 45 -0.23 -11.43 -16.65
CA THR A 45 -1.65 -11.12 -16.91
C THR A 45 -2.58 -12.23 -16.43
N SER A 46 -2.02 -13.35 -15.99
CA SER A 46 -2.76 -14.51 -15.53
C SER A 46 -2.36 -14.83 -14.09
N VAL A 47 -3.36 -15.00 -13.23
CA VAL A 47 -3.20 -15.41 -11.82
C VAL A 47 -4.17 -16.55 -11.51
N THR A 48 -3.73 -17.49 -10.69
CA THR A 48 -4.60 -18.57 -10.23
C THR A 48 -5.37 -18.11 -9.00
N MET A 49 -6.68 -18.27 -9.02
CA MET A 49 -7.55 -17.95 -7.89
C MET A 49 -8.29 -19.21 -7.46
N ASP A 50 -8.00 -19.67 -6.26
CA ASP A 50 -8.73 -20.77 -5.63
C ASP A 50 -9.94 -20.21 -4.87
N ALA A 51 -11.09 -20.20 -5.52
CA ALA A 51 -12.34 -19.81 -4.85
C ALA A 51 -12.82 -20.95 -3.94
N PRO A 52 -13.33 -20.63 -2.74
CA PRO A 52 -13.93 -21.64 -1.89
C PRO A 52 -15.19 -22.25 -2.55
N ASN A 53 -15.39 -23.55 -2.33
CA ASN A 53 -16.57 -24.26 -2.90
C ASN A 53 -17.88 -23.88 -2.23
N SER A 54 -17.84 -23.29 -1.04
CA SER A 54 -19.00 -22.83 -0.26
C SER A 54 -18.64 -21.61 0.57
N GLY A 55 -19.59 -20.71 0.76
CA GLY A 55 -19.39 -19.49 1.52
C GLY A 55 -20.42 -18.41 1.24
N LEU A 56 -20.26 -17.29 1.91
CA LEU A 56 -21.15 -16.16 1.82
C LEU A 56 -20.96 -15.41 0.49
N ASN A 57 -22.03 -15.23 -0.29
CA ASN A 57 -22.09 -14.35 -1.47
C ASN A 57 -21.04 -14.63 -2.54
N LEU A 58 -20.59 -15.88 -2.71
CA LEU A 58 -19.56 -16.24 -3.68
C LEU A 58 -19.97 -15.96 -5.13
N GLU A 59 -21.28 -16.13 -5.44
CA GLU A 59 -21.84 -15.96 -6.79
C GLU A 59 -22.33 -14.53 -7.09
N LYS A 60 -22.29 -13.64 -6.09
CA LYS A 60 -22.79 -12.28 -6.30
C LYS A 60 -21.77 -11.41 -7.03
N PRO A 61 -22.22 -10.57 -7.98
CA PRO A 61 -21.36 -9.52 -8.53
C PRO A 61 -20.83 -8.61 -7.43
N GLY A 62 -19.54 -8.31 -7.49
CA GLY A 62 -18.90 -7.48 -6.48
C GLY A 62 -17.44 -7.16 -6.75
N CYS A 63 -16.82 -6.45 -5.82
CA CYS A 63 -15.44 -6.05 -5.93
C CYS A 63 -14.72 -6.08 -4.59
N ALA A 64 -13.39 -6.23 -4.63
CA ALA A 64 -12.51 -6.01 -3.51
C ALA A 64 -11.44 -4.97 -3.86
N ALA A 65 -11.24 -3.98 -3.00
CA ALA A 65 -10.07 -3.11 -3.08
C ALA A 65 -8.94 -3.69 -2.23
N VAL A 66 -7.82 -3.98 -2.87
CA VAL A 66 -6.64 -4.56 -2.26
C VAL A 66 -5.49 -3.56 -2.36
N THR A 67 -5.00 -3.09 -1.23
CA THR A 67 -3.81 -2.22 -1.16
C THR A 67 -2.55 -3.05 -1.05
N TYR A 68 -1.45 -2.55 -1.60
CA TYR A 68 -0.13 -3.18 -1.52
C TYR A 68 0.98 -2.20 -1.86
N THR A 69 2.19 -2.56 -1.49
CA THR A 69 3.41 -1.85 -1.91
C THR A 69 4.20 -2.74 -2.87
N ILE A 70 4.57 -2.21 -4.03
CA ILE A 70 5.49 -2.88 -4.95
C ILE A 70 6.90 -2.62 -4.43
N GLY A 71 7.60 -3.68 -4.04
CA GLY A 71 8.99 -3.61 -3.60
C GLY A 71 9.95 -3.33 -4.76
N SER A 72 11.20 -3.01 -4.46
CA SER A 72 12.24 -2.77 -5.48
C SER A 72 12.52 -3.97 -6.38
N ASP A 73 12.11 -5.16 -5.97
CA ASP A 73 12.15 -6.41 -6.71
C ASP A 73 10.90 -6.67 -7.59
N GLY A 74 9.95 -5.72 -7.61
CA GLY A 74 8.70 -5.86 -8.36
C GLY A 74 7.67 -6.81 -7.73
N VAL A 75 7.86 -7.19 -6.47
CA VAL A 75 6.96 -8.12 -5.77
C VAL A 75 6.03 -7.33 -4.85
N PRO A 76 4.69 -7.59 -4.88
CA PRO A 76 3.75 -7.01 -3.94
C PRO A 76 4.04 -7.42 -2.50
N ARG A 77 4.03 -6.45 -1.60
CA ARG A 77 4.22 -6.60 -0.16
C ARG A 77 3.09 -5.90 0.58
N GLN A 78 2.85 -6.28 1.85
CA GLN A 78 1.81 -5.68 2.68
C GLN A 78 0.44 -5.70 1.98
N VAL A 79 0.10 -6.84 1.39
CA VAL A 79 -1.13 -7.01 0.61
C VAL A 79 -2.31 -7.14 1.57
N GLU A 80 -3.25 -6.17 1.51
CA GLU A 80 -4.39 -6.11 2.40
C GLU A 80 -5.69 -5.80 1.65
N VAL A 81 -6.77 -6.50 2.01
CA VAL A 81 -8.12 -6.20 1.50
C VAL A 81 -8.74 -5.14 2.40
N VAL A 82 -8.85 -3.92 1.90
CA VAL A 82 -9.38 -2.77 2.66
C VAL A 82 -10.85 -2.52 2.42
N ARG A 83 -11.42 -3.08 1.35
CA ARG A 83 -12.85 -2.99 1.03
C ARG A 83 -13.31 -4.21 0.28
N LEU A 84 -14.50 -4.69 0.59
CA LEU A 84 -15.14 -5.83 -0.07
C LEU A 84 -16.66 -5.59 -0.14
N VAL A 85 -17.20 -5.52 -1.33
CA VAL A 85 -18.60 -5.17 -1.59
C VAL A 85 -19.21 -6.13 -2.62
N PRO A 86 -20.28 -6.84 -2.28
CA PRO A 86 -20.84 -7.04 -0.94
C PRO A 86 -19.89 -7.82 -0.03
N LYS A 87 -20.15 -7.84 1.28
CA LYS A 87 -19.42 -8.73 2.19
C LYS A 87 -19.55 -10.17 1.71
N SER A 88 -18.41 -10.86 1.57
CA SER A 88 -18.34 -12.23 1.07
C SER A 88 -17.10 -12.94 1.60
N ASP A 89 -16.98 -14.23 1.35
CA ASP A 89 -15.81 -15.02 1.72
C ASP A 89 -14.71 -14.98 0.63
N LEU A 90 -14.77 -13.98 -0.27
CA LEU A 90 -13.82 -13.79 -1.36
C LEU A 90 -12.60 -12.91 -1.01
N ALA A 91 -12.47 -12.43 0.23
CA ALA A 91 -11.35 -11.60 0.65
C ALA A 91 -9.99 -12.29 0.46
N SER A 92 -9.88 -13.56 0.88
CA SER A 92 -8.66 -14.35 0.71
C SER A 92 -8.29 -14.57 -0.74
N VAL A 93 -9.30 -14.75 -1.61
CA VAL A 93 -9.13 -14.91 -3.06
C VAL A 93 -8.55 -13.62 -3.67
N ALA A 94 -9.11 -12.45 -3.32
CA ALA A 94 -8.61 -11.16 -3.78
C ALA A 94 -7.15 -10.92 -3.33
N LYS A 95 -6.85 -11.19 -2.06
CA LYS A 95 -5.51 -11.09 -1.51
C LYS A 95 -4.51 -12.01 -2.23
N SER A 96 -4.90 -13.27 -2.43
CA SER A 96 -4.08 -14.27 -3.13
C SER A 96 -3.80 -13.84 -4.57
N ALA A 97 -4.81 -13.36 -5.30
CA ALA A 97 -4.64 -12.89 -6.67
C ALA A 97 -3.59 -11.77 -6.77
N VAL A 98 -3.72 -10.73 -5.94
CA VAL A 98 -2.79 -9.58 -5.96
C VAL A 98 -1.37 -9.99 -5.50
N SER A 99 -1.24 -10.91 -4.57
CA SER A 99 0.06 -11.41 -4.11
C SER A 99 0.85 -12.12 -5.20
N GLN A 100 0.18 -12.63 -6.25
CA GLN A 100 0.81 -13.29 -7.39
C GLN A 100 1.29 -12.32 -8.47
N PHE A 101 0.93 -11.04 -8.40
CA PHE A 101 1.40 -10.05 -9.37
C PHE A 101 2.92 -9.95 -9.38
N ARG A 102 3.47 -9.68 -10.55
CA ARG A 102 4.90 -9.45 -10.75
C ARG A 102 5.07 -8.24 -11.65
N TYR A 103 5.92 -7.33 -11.23
CA TYR A 103 6.13 -6.06 -11.88
C TYR A 103 7.57 -5.90 -12.36
N GLY A 104 7.75 -5.24 -13.51
CA GLY A 104 9.02 -4.73 -13.96
C GLY A 104 9.06 -3.21 -13.86
N PRO A 105 10.20 -2.59 -13.56
CA PRO A 105 10.30 -1.13 -13.51
C PRO A 105 10.08 -0.52 -14.89
N SER A 106 9.34 0.59 -14.96
CA SER A 106 9.18 1.36 -16.18
C SER A 106 10.46 2.15 -16.51
N LEU A 107 10.51 2.75 -17.69
CA LEU A 107 11.64 3.61 -18.09
C LEU A 107 11.82 4.82 -17.16
N THR A 108 10.75 5.32 -16.56
CA THR A 108 10.79 6.45 -15.62
C THR A 108 11.14 6.03 -14.19
N ASN A 109 11.09 4.73 -13.88
CA ASN A 109 11.43 4.18 -12.57
C ASN A 109 12.56 3.14 -12.66
N ARG A 110 13.60 3.41 -13.43
CA ARG A 110 14.73 2.47 -13.63
C ARG A 110 15.43 2.07 -12.33
N ALA A 111 15.37 2.92 -11.32
CA ALA A 111 15.92 2.65 -9.99
C ALA A 111 15.08 1.63 -9.19
N GLY A 112 13.89 1.27 -9.65
CA GLY A 112 12.99 0.36 -8.94
C GLY A 112 12.50 0.94 -7.61
N ASN A 113 12.21 2.23 -7.55
CA ASN A 113 11.70 2.86 -6.34
C ASN A 113 10.35 2.23 -5.95
N PRO A 114 10.16 1.81 -4.70
CA PRO A 114 8.90 1.25 -4.23
C PRO A 114 7.75 2.24 -4.35
N VAL A 115 6.56 1.73 -4.66
CA VAL A 115 5.31 2.53 -4.77
C VAL A 115 4.20 1.80 -4.05
N SER A 116 3.38 2.54 -3.31
CA SER A 116 2.12 2.02 -2.76
C SER A 116 0.98 2.29 -3.73
N THR A 117 0.16 1.28 -3.94
CA THR A 117 -0.99 1.36 -4.85
C THR A 117 -2.12 0.46 -4.37
N TYR A 118 -3.19 0.39 -5.14
CA TYR A 118 -4.26 -0.56 -4.90
C TYR A 118 -4.73 -1.16 -6.23
N TYR A 119 -5.38 -2.30 -6.14
CA TYR A 119 -6.04 -2.94 -7.26
C TYR A 119 -7.48 -3.31 -6.90
N VAL A 120 -8.42 -3.05 -7.82
CA VAL A 120 -9.80 -3.45 -7.64
C VAL A 120 -10.00 -4.79 -8.34
N VAL A 121 -10.17 -5.84 -7.53
CA VAL A 121 -10.45 -7.21 -8.01
C VAL A 121 -11.95 -7.33 -8.25
N PRO A 122 -12.39 -7.57 -9.50
CA PRO A 122 -13.81 -7.82 -9.80
C PRO A 122 -14.16 -9.28 -9.54
N PHE A 123 -15.37 -9.52 -9.03
CA PHE A 123 -15.95 -10.85 -8.89
C PHE A 123 -17.28 -10.91 -9.64
N ASN A 124 -17.51 -11.98 -10.41
CA ASN A 124 -18.75 -12.22 -11.15
C ASN A 124 -19.24 -10.97 -11.90
N ALA A 125 -18.28 -10.23 -12.50
CA ALA A 125 -18.56 -8.96 -13.12
C ALA A 125 -19.49 -9.10 -14.33
N PRO A 126 -20.49 -8.23 -14.49
CA PRO A 126 -21.32 -8.21 -15.67
C PRO A 126 -20.52 -7.90 -16.93
N THR A 127 -20.98 -8.39 -18.08
CA THR A 127 -20.35 -8.14 -19.38
C THR A 127 -20.63 -6.73 -19.89
N ASP A 128 -21.75 -6.13 -19.49
CA ASP A 128 -22.09 -4.76 -19.84
C ASP A 128 -21.10 -3.77 -19.19
N PRO A 129 -20.44 -2.90 -19.97
CA PRO A 129 -19.41 -1.98 -19.45
C PRO A 129 -19.94 -0.99 -18.41
N ALA A 130 -21.16 -0.47 -18.57
CA ALA A 130 -21.75 0.49 -17.65
C ALA A 130 -22.11 -0.16 -16.31
N ALA A 131 -22.70 -1.35 -16.34
CA ALA A 131 -23.01 -2.14 -15.15
C ALA A 131 -21.73 -2.55 -14.42
N ARG A 132 -20.69 -2.95 -15.17
CA ARG A 132 -19.37 -3.28 -14.62
C ARG A 132 -18.75 -2.07 -13.91
N ALA A 133 -18.73 -0.90 -14.55
CA ALA A 133 -18.20 0.33 -13.94
C ALA A 133 -18.95 0.71 -12.67
N ALA A 134 -20.29 0.61 -12.67
CA ALA A 134 -21.12 0.86 -11.49
C ALA A 134 -20.81 -0.10 -10.34
N MET A 135 -20.58 -1.40 -10.66
CA MET A 135 -20.22 -2.43 -9.68
C MET A 135 -18.84 -2.16 -9.04
N LEU A 136 -17.87 -1.66 -9.81
CA LEU A 136 -16.50 -1.40 -9.33
C LEU A 136 -16.38 -0.09 -8.52
N LYS A 137 -17.26 0.89 -8.77
CA LYS A 137 -17.21 2.21 -8.15
C LYS A 137 -17.11 2.19 -6.62
N PRO A 138 -17.84 1.35 -5.87
CA PRO A 138 -17.74 1.29 -4.42
C PRO A 138 -16.35 0.89 -3.91
N CYS A 139 -15.54 0.23 -4.74
CA CYS A 139 -14.19 -0.22 -4.39
C CYS A 139 -13.08 0.77 -4.81
N ALA A 140 -13.42 1.90 -5.43
CA ALA A 140 -12.46 2.95 -5.69
C ALA A 140 -11.99 3.58 -4.36
N LEU A 141 -10.68 3.76 -4.21
CA LEU A 141 -10.07 4.36 -3.02
C LEU A 141 -9.64 5.79 -3.31
N GLU A 142 -9.85 6.66 -2.34
CA GLU A 142 -9.36 8.04 -2.36
C GLU A 142 -7.94 8.13 -1.77
N GLY A 143 -7.22 9.24 -2.05
CA GLY A 143 -5.90 9.50 -1.50
C GLY A 143 -4.73 8.91 -2.30
N TYR A 144 -5.00 8.26 -3.44
CA TYR A 144 -3.96 7.82 -4.37
C TYR A 144 -3.78 8.89 -5.46
N GLY A 145 -2.57 9.45 -5.54
CA GLY A 145 -2.24 10.54 -6.46
C GLY A 145 -2.31 10.14 -7.94
N SER A 146 -2.59 11.11 -8.78
CA SER A 146 -2.58 11.01 -10.24
C SER A 146 -1.18 11.24 -10.83
#